data_66667498973fb48d763baefa18e74f22
#
_entry.id   66667498973fb48d763baefa18e74f22
#
_cell.length_a   1.000
_cell.length_b   1.000
_cell.length_c   1.000
_cell.angle_alpha   90.00
_cell.angle_beta   90.00
_cell.angle_gamma   90.00
#
_symmetry.space_group_name_H-M   'P 1'
#
loop_
_entity.id
_entity.type
_entity.pdbx_description
1 polymer ?
#
loop_
_entity_poly.entity_id
_entity_poly.type
_entity_poly.pdbx_seq_one_letter_code
_entity_poly.pdbx_strand_id
1 'polypeptide(L)'
;YAEAVWVKDAPGVGKLVADWMTDGFTHLDHARIDVARTYPYQQDEQYIHDRCYEGAFKIYNPPVHNREPYSAARGIYKSPFHEREKALGAYFMELSGWERAHGYASNEHLLAVYGDKVPVRANEWDNRHFWRVSNAEHLKMTEDVGMINVSHFAEIDVVGRSEERRVG
;
A
#
# COMPACT_ATOMS: atom_id res chain seq x y z
N TYR A 1 -11.82 14.99 -21.08
CA TYR A 1 -12.53 15.12 -19.80
C TYR A 1 -11.52 15.18 -18.66
N ALA A 2 -11.66 16.14 -17.77
CA ALA A 2 -10.81 16.31 -16.61
C ALA A 2 -11.65 16.72 -15.40
N GLU A 3 -11.40 16.12 -14.27
CA GLU A 3 -12.07 16.42 -13.00
C GLU A 3 -11.06 16.72 -11.91
N ALA A 4 -11.45 17.61 -11.02
CA ALA A 4 -10.76 17.86 -9.76
C ALA A 4 -11.72 17.57 -8.60
N VAL A 5 -11.28 16.77 -7.63
CA VAL A 5 -12.09 16.44 -6.45
C VAL A 5 -12.38 17.69 -5.60
N TRP A 6 -11.42 18.60 -5.54
CA TRP A 6 -11.52 19.82 -4.78
C TRP A 6 -11.37 21.06 -5.68
N VAL A 7 -12.14 22.09 -5.39
CA VAL A 7 -12.05 23.38 -6.12
C VAL A 7 -10.62 23.94 -6.15
N LYS A 8 -9.86 23.75 -5.08
CA LYS A 8 -8.45 24.18 -4.99
C LYS A 8 -7.51 23.48 -5.99
N ASP A 9 -7.87 22.30 -6.46
CA ASP A 9 -7.04 21.51 -7.36
C ASP A 9 -7.32 21.86 -8.85
N ALA A 10 -8.44 22.51 -9.12
CA ALA A 10 -8.87 22.84 -10.49
C ALA A 10 -7.84 23.63 -11.32
N PRO A 11 -7.15 24.66 -10.78
CA PRO A 11 -6.13 25.37 -11.54
C PRO A 11 -4.95 24.48 -11.97
N GLY A 12 -4.52 23.58 -11.08
CA GLY A 12 -3.43 22.62 -11.37
C GLY A 12 -3.83 21.62 -12.45
N VAL A 13 -5.02 21.03 -12.33
CA VAL A 13 -5.57 20.12 -13.35
C VAL A 13 -5.75 20.84 -14.68
N GLY A 14 -6.27 22.06 -14.67
CA GLY A 14 -6.44 22.89 -15.87
C GLY A 14 -5.11 23.15 -16.58
N LYS A 15 -4.05 23.46 -15.83
CA LYS A 15 -2.71 23.64 -16.39
C LYS A 15 -2.20 22.35 -17.05
N LEU A 16 -2.28 21.22 -16.37
CA LEU A 16 -1.85 19.92 -16.91
C LEU A 16 -2.56 19.60 -18.23
N VAL A 17 -3.88 19.84 -18.30
CA VAL A 17 -4.66 19.60 -19.52
C VAL A 17 -4.25 20.57 -20.62
N ALA A 18 -4.01 21.83 -20.31
CA ALA A 18 -3.56 22.83 -21.29
C ALA A 18 -2.17 22.44 -21.87
N ASP A 19 -1.22 22.08 -21.02
CA ASP A 19 0.11 21.64 -21.46
C ASP A 19 -0.03 20.40 -22.38
N TRP A 20 -0.86 19.43 -21.99
CA TRP A 20 -1.10 18.23 -22.79
C TRP A 20 -1.72 18.52 -24.15
N MET A 21 -2.65 19.47 -24.22
CA MET A 21 -3.30 19.85 -25.47
C MET A 21 -2.35 20.65 -26.40
N THR A 22 -1.44 21.42 -25.86
CA THR A 22 -0.51 22.27 -26.65
C THR A 22 0.78 21.55 -27.02
N ASP A 23 1.36 20.84 -26.08
CA ASP A 23 2.70 20.28 -26.21
C ASP A 23 2.69 18.75 -26.46
N GLY A 24 1.53 18.10 -26.29
CA GLY A 24 1.36 16.65 -26.40
C GLY A 24 1.85 15.86 -25.18
N PHE A 25 2.37 16.54 -24.17
CA PHE A 25 2.82 15.96 -22.90
C PHE A 25 2.68 16.97 -21.76
N THR A 26 2.85 16.53 -20.53
CA THR A 26 2.84 17.38 -19.35
C THR A 26 4.24 17.56 -18.80
N HIS A 27 4.55 18.78 -18.32
CA HIS A 27 5.86 19.09 -17.75
C HIS A 27 6.02 18.63 -16.29
N LEU A 28 4.94 18.14 -15.67
CA LEU A 28 4.91 17.64 -14.31
C LEU A 28 4.55 16.16 -14.29
N ASP A 29 5.08 15.42 -13.32
CA ASP A 29 4.64 14.05 -13.06
C ASP A 29 3.19 14.04 -12.61
N HIS A 30 2.32 13.45 -13.42
CA HIS A 30 0.89 13.32 -13.19
C HIS A 30 0.42 11.87 -13.08
N ALA A 31 1.33 10.90 -13.02
CA ALA A 31 1.00 9.47 -13.04
C ALA A 31 -0.06 9.09 -11.99
N ARG A 32 -0.10 9.77 -10.85
CA ARG A 32 -1.08 9.51 -9.78
C ARG A 32 -2.50 9.96 -10.09
N ILE A 33 -2.69 10.83 -11.06
CA ILE A 33 -3.99 11.35 -11.46
C ILE A 33 -4.38 10.98 -12.90
N ASP A 34 -3.48 10.32 -13.62
CA ASP A 34 -3.75 9.82 -14.95
C ASP A 34 -4.73 8.63 -14.90
N VAL A 35 -5.72 8.64 -15.79
CA VAL A 35 -6.68 7.52 -15.91
C VAL A 35 -5.99 6.21 -16.28
N ALA A 36 -4.87 6.25 -16.98
CA ALA A 36 -4.07 5.08 -17.32
C ALA A 36 -3.53 4.31 -16.11
N ARG A 37 -3.53 4.93 -14.91
CA ARG A 37 -3.19 4.25 -13.65
C ARG A 37 -4.21 3.22 -13.20
N THR A 38 -5.40 3.23 -13.76
CA THR A 38 -6.49 2.33 -13.35
C THR A 38 -6.38 0.97 -14.00
N TYR A 39 -6.54 -0.08 -13.21
CA TYR A 39 -6.57 -1.46 -13.67
C TYR A 39 -7.99 -1.89 -14.04
N PRO A 40 -8.16 -2.96 -14.87
CA PRO A 40 -9.49 -3.41 -15.28
C PRO A 40 -10.47 -3.69 -14.14
N TYR A 41 -10.02 -4.26 -13.01
CA TYR A 41 -10.89 -4.52 -11.86
C TYR A 41 -11.43 -3.24 -11.20
N GLN A 42 -10.74 -2.11 -11.38
CA GLN A 42 -11.17 -0.81 -10.86
C GLN A 42 -12.28 -0.16 -11.72
N GLN A 43 -12.64 -0.78 -12.83
CA GLN A 43 -13.74 -0.35 -13.69
C GLN A 43 -15.06 -1.09 -13.37
N ASP A 44 -15.01 -2.08 -12.48
CA ASP A 44 -16.19 -2.79 -12.00
C ASP A 44 -17.07 -1.86 -11.17
N GLU A 45 -18.38 -1.82 -11.46
CA GLU A 45 -19.31 -0.89 -10.80
C GLU A 45 -19.41 -1.16 -9.29
N GLN A 46 -19.41 -2.43 -8.87
CA GLN A 46 -19.47 -2.78 -7.46
C GLN A 46 -18.19 -2.36 -6.74
N TYR A 47 -17.03 -2.57 -7.37
CA TYR A 47 -15.76 -2.10 -6.84
C TYR A 47 -15.77 -0.58 -6.64
N ILE A 48 -16.19 0.16 -7.66
CA ILE A 48 -16.25 1.62 -7.62
C ILE A 48 -17.17 2.07 -6.49
N HIS A 49 -18.38 1.52 -6.43
CA HIS A 49 -19.36 1.85 -5.40
C HIS A 49 -18.76 1.65 -3.99
N ASP A 50 -18.26 0.46 -3.71
CA ASP A 50 -17.78 0.09 -2.37
C ASP A 50 -16.54 0.89 -1.96
N ARG A 51 -15.61 1.08 -2.89
CA ARG A 51 -14.39 1.85 -2.63
C ARG A 51 -14.62 3.35 -2.51
N CYS A 52 -15.49 3.92 -3.33
CA CYS A 52 -15.85 5.33 -3.21
C CYS A 52 -16.59 5.61 -1.91
N TYR A 53 -17.52 4.73 -1.52
CA TYR A 53 -18.24 4.88 -0.27
C TYR A 53 -17.30 4.82 0.95
N GLU A 54 -16.48 3.78 1.05
CA GLU A 54 -15.51 3.63 2.14
C GLU A 54 -14.45 4.74 2.12
N GLY A 55 -13.96 5.12 0.94
CA GLY A 55 -12.99 6.19 0.77
C GLY A 55 -13.54 7.55 1.19
N ALA A 56 -14.76 7.87 0.77
CA ALA A 56 -15.43 9.11 1.19
C ALA A 56 -15.65 9.15 2.69
N PHE A 57 -16.09 8.03 3.29
CA PHE A 57 -16.23 7.92 4.74
C PHE A 57 -14.90 8.20 5.45
N LYS A 58 -13.80 7.60 5.00
CA LYS A 58 -12.47 7.78 5.59
C LYS A 58 -11.92 9.20 5.44
N ILE A 59 -12.28 9.91 4.35
CA ILE A 59 -11.83 11.28 4.13
C ILE A 59 -12.61 12.29 4.99
N TYR A 60 -13.92 12.08 5.15
CA TYR A 60 -14.81 13.09 5.75
C TYR A 60 -15.19 12.82 7.20
N ASN A 61 -14.89 11.65 7.74
CA ASN A 61 -15.15 11.33 9.16
C ASN A 61 -13.85 11.33 9.96
N PRO A 62 -13.54 12.41 10.64
CA PRO A 62 -12.36 12.48 11.49
C PRO A 62 -12.61 11.80 12.86
N PRO A 63 -11.55 11.41 13.54
CA PRO A 63 -10.22 11.22 13.01
C PRO A 63 -10.04 9.80 12.48
N VAL A 64 -9.88 9.67 11.20
CA VAL A 64 -9.54 8.36 10.63
C VAL A 64 -8.03 8.19 10.71
N HIS A 65 -7.59 7.13 11.37
CA HIS A 65 -6.18 6.80 11.43
C HIS A 65 -5.68 6.52 10.00
N ASN A 66 -4.59 7.16 9.60
CA ASN A 66 -4.06 7.18 8.23
C ASN A 66 -3.64 5.80 7.69
N ARG A 67 -3.58 4.78 8.53
CA ARG A 67 -3.19 3.41 8.17
C ARG A 67 -4.27 2.38 8.41
N GLU A 68 -5.51 2.81 8.50
CA GLU A 68 -6.63 1.87 8.53
C GLU A 68 -6.78 1.18 7.18
N PRO A 69 -6.78 -0.15 7.16
CA PRO A 69 -6.98 -0.90 5.92
C PRO A 69 -8.38 -0.67 5.36
N TYR A 70 -8.52 -0.80 4.05
CA TYR A 70 -9.83 -0.93 3.43
C TYR A 70 -10.46 -2.27 3.83
N SER A 71 -11.76 -2.25 4.10
CA SER A 71 -12.56 -3.45 4.37
C SER A 71 -13.30 -3.93 3.12
N ALA A 72 -13.69 -3.01 2.24
CA ALA A 72 -14.37 -3.30 0.99
C ALA A 72 -13.41 -3.77 -0.11
N ALA A 73 -13.94 -4.54 -1.06
CA ALA A 73 -13.25 -5.00 -2.26
C ALA A 73 -11.86 -5.61 -1.98
N ARG A 74 -11.82 -6.54 -1.02
CA ARG A 74 -10.62 -7.28 -0.61
C ARG A 74 -10.37 -8.50 -1.48
N GLY A 75 -9.14 -9.00 -1.46
CA GLY A 75 -8.77 -10.27 -2.09
C GLY A 75 -8.62 -10.23 -3.61
N ILE A 76 -8.42 -9.06 -4.22
CA ILE A 76 -8.26 -8.88 -5.67
C ILE A 76 -7.00 -9.60 -6.16
N TYR A 77 -5.85 -9.25 -5.60
CA TYR A 77 -4.58 -9.89 -5.88
C TYR A 77 -4.01 -10.55 -4.64
N LYS A 78 -3.54 -11.76 -4.80
CA LYS A 78 -2.93 -12.57 -3.74
C LYS A 78 -1.59 -13.10 -4.21
N SER A 79 -0.60 -13.10 -3.31
CA SER A 79 0.68 -13.73 -3.59
C SER A 79 0.54 -15.26 -3.68
N PRO A 80 1.48 -15.97 -4.31
CA PRO A 80 1.52 -17.45 -4.29
C PRO A 80 1.59 -18.04 -2.88
N PHE A 81 2.03 -17.24 -1.90
CA PHE A 81 2.18 -17.64 -0.50
C PHE A 81 0.99 -17.27 0.39
N HIS A 82 -0.02 -16.60 -0.15
CA HIS A 82 -1.13 -16.04 0.62
C HIS A 82 -1.78 -17.04 1.58
N GLU A 83 -2.10 -18.25 1.13
CA GLU A 83 -2.74 -19.24 1.99
C GLU A 83 -1.80 -19.77 3.08
N ARG A 84 -0.50 -19.82 2.83
CA ARG A 84 0.51 -20.15 3.86
C ARG A 84 0.64 -19.05 4.89
N GLU A 85 0.67 -17.81 4.45
CA GLU A 85 0.70 -16.64 5.33
C GLU A 85 -0.57 -16.56 6.18
N LYS A 86 -1.73 -16.84 5.58
CA LYS A 86 -3.01 -16.93 6.29
C LYS A 86 -3.00 -18.01 7.38
N ALA A 87 -2.42 -19.17 7.09
CA ALA A 87 -2.28 -20.26 8.06
C ALA A 87 -1.37 -19.88 9.24
N LEU A 88 -0.42 -18.97 9.05
CA LEU A 88 0.42 -18.39 10.10
C LEU A 88 -0.26 -17.26 10.88
N GLY A 89 -1.52 -16.97 10.58
CA GLY A 89 -2.28 -15.88 11.19
C GLY A 89 -1.84 -14.50 10.71
N ALA A 90 -1.52 -14.38 9.42
CA ALA A 90 -1.14 -13.09 8.85
C ALA A 90 -2.27 -12.07 8.97
N TYR A 91 -1.92 -10.86 9.40
CA TYR A 91 -2.76 -9.69 9.29
C TYR A 91 -2.53 -9.03 7.93
N PHE A 92 -3.54 -9.07 7.07
CA PHE A 92 -3.43 -8.53 5.73
C PHE A 92 -3.97 -7.10 5.65
N MET A 93 -3.20 -6.24 4.98
CA MET A 93 -3.64 -4.94 4.51
C MET A 93 -3.62 -4.92 2.99
N GLU A 94 -4.62 -4.30 2.39
CA GLU A 94 -4.65 -4.14 0.94
C GLU A 94 -3.89 -2.88 0.53
N LEU A 95 -3.04 -3.03 -0.49
CA LEU A 95 -2.38 -1.92 -1.14
C LEU A 95 -2.32 -2.18 -2.65
N SER A 96 -2.90 -1.28 -3.43
CA SER A 96 -2.97 -1.38 -4.90
C SER A 96 -3.57 -2.70 -5.39
N GLY A 97 -4.57 -3.21 -4.68
CA GLY A 97 -5.24 -4.48 -4.97
C GLY A 97 -4.56 -5.72 -4.37
N TRP A 98 -3.32 -5.62 -3.90
CA TRP A 98 -2.59 -6.73 -3.32
C TRP A 98 -2.87 -6.90 -1.82
N GLU A 99 -3.16 -8.13 -1.41
CA GLU A 99 -3.19 -8.52 -0.01
C GLU A 99 -1.75 -8.70 0.48
N ARG A 100 -1.32 -7.84 1.40
CA ARG A 100 0.05 -7.83 1.93
C ARG A 100 0.03 -8.12 3.42
N ALA A 101 0.80 -9.12 3.84
CA ALA A 101 0.97 -9.43 5.26
C ALA A 101 1.78 -8.32 5.95
N HIS A 102 1.27 -7.84 7.08
CA HIS A 102 1.91 -6.82 7.92
C HIS A 102 2.39 -7.34 9.28
N GLY A 103 2.13 -8.57 9.58
CA GLY A 103 2.55 -9.27 10.78
C GLY A 103 1.85 -10.61 10.89
N TYR A 104 2.36 -11.47 11.76
CA TYR A 104 1.89 -12.85 11.89
C TYR A 104 1.58 -13.18 13.35
N ALA A 105 0.38 -13.68 13.63
CA ALA A 105 0.01 -14.12 14.97
C ALA A 105 0.91 -15.24 15.48
N SER A 106 1.44 -16.09 14.58
CA SER A 106 2.42 -17.12 14.93
C SER A 106 3.70 -16.57 15.58
N ASN A 107 4.00 -15.29 15.36
CA ASN A 107 5.19 -14.62 15.89
C ASN A 107 4.93 -13.87 17.21
N GLU A 108 3.72 -13.94 17.78
CA GLU A 108 3.41 -13.32 19.07
C GLU A 108 4.31 -13.82 20.21
N HIS A 109 4.83 -15.05 20.10
CA HIS A 109 5.79 -15.59 21.07
C HIS A 109 7.06 -14.74 21.22
N LEU A 110 7.43 -13.97 20.19
CA LEU A 110 8.58 -13.04 20.23
C LEU A 110 8.38 -11.93 21.27
N LEU A 111 7.14 -11.60 21.63
CA LEU A 111 6.85 -10.64 22.68
C LEU A 111 7.30 -11.11 24.06
N ALA A 112 7.46 -12.41 24.29
CA ALA A 112 8.05 -12.93 25.52
C ALA A 112 9.55 -12.63 25.61
N VAL A 113 10.22 -12.49 24.46
CA VAL A 113 11.67 -12.23 24.38
C VAL A 113 11.98 -10.74 24.27
N TYR A 114 11.21 -10.03 23.48
CA TYR A 114 11.49 -8.63 23.09
C TYR A 114 10.49 -7.63 23.65
N GLY A 115 9.46 -8.07 24.37
CA GLY A 115 8.35 -7.21 24.80
C GLY A 115 8.76 -5.96 25.57
N ASP A 116 9.82 -6.06 26.38
CA ASP A 116 10.36 -4.92 27.14
C ASP A 116 11.08 -3.89 26.26
N LYS A 117 11.57 -4.31 25.08
CA LYS A 117 12.25 -3.45 24.11
C LYS A 117 11.28 -2.86 23.07
N VAL A 118 10.07 -3.39 22.99
CA VAL A 118 9.06 -2.94 22.03
C VAL A 118 8.24 -1.82 22.65
N PRO A 119 8.16 -0.64 22.00
CA PRO A 119 7.36 0.46 22.51
C PRO A 119 5.89 0.06 22.70
N VAL A 120 5.29 0.49 23.78
CA VAL A 120 3.85 0.39 23.97
C VAL A 120 3.19 1.51 23.18
N ARG A 121 2.05 1.22 22.54
CA ARG A 121 1.26 2.22 21.86
C ARG A 121 0.92 3.36 22.83
N ALA A 122 1.38 4.57 22.52
CA ALA A 122 1.25 5.73 23.41
C ALA A 122 -0.07 6.47 23.23
N ASN A 123 -0.66 6.44 22.03
CA ASN A 123 -1.86 7.18 21.69
C ASN A 123 -2.59 6.53 20.48
N GLU A 124 -3.73 7.09 20.13
CA GLU A 124 -4.57 6.55 19.03
C GLU A 124 -3.97 6.72 17.63
N TRP A 125 -2.98 7.58 17.45
CA TRP A 125 -2.31 7.79 16.18
C TRP A 125 -1.25 6.74 15.89
N ASP A 126 -0.80 6.01 16.91
CA ASP A 126 0.10 4.89 16.73
C ASP A 126 -0.63 3.74 16.03
N ASN A 127 0.09 3.02 15.20
CA ASN A 127 -0.47 1.86 14.52
C ASN A 127 -0.99 0.83 15.54
N ARG A 128 -2.27 0.47 15.45
CA ARG A 128 -2.92 -0.48 16.37
C ARG A 128 -2.91 -1.92 15.86
N HIS A 129 -2.56 -2.14 14.58
CA HIS A 129 -2.56 -3.46 13.98
C HIS A 129 -1.15 -4.05 14.00
N PHE A 130 -0.98 -5.16 14.70
CA PHE A 130 0.29 -5.92 14.78
C PHE A 130 1.54 -5.10 15.11
N TRP A 131 1.38 -3.88 15.57
CA TRP A 131 2.45 -2.96 15.93
C TRP A 131 3.57 -3.61 16.77
N ARG A 132 3.18 -4.26 17.88
CA ARG A 132 4.14 -4.86 18.80
C ARG A 132 4.82 -6.07 18.18
N VAL A 133 4.07 -6.92 17.51
CA VAL A 133 4.59 -8.13 16.84
C VAL A 133 5.57 -7.75 15.74
N SER A 134 5.22 -6.79 14.88
CA SER A 134 6.12 -6.32 13.81
C SER A 134 7.41 -5.72 14.35
N ASN A 135 7.37 -5.01 15.48
CA ASN A 135 8.59 -4.51 16.13
C ASN A 135 9.43 -5.65 16.72
N ALA A 136 8.81 -6.66 17.31
CA ALA A 136 9.53 -7.83 17.82
C ALA A 136 10.15 -8.65 16.68
N GLU A 137 9.46 -8.80 15.54
CA GLU A 137 10.00 -9.39 14.31
C GLU A 137 11.22 -8.63 13.82
N HIS A 138 11.16 -7.30 13.81
CA HIS A 138 12.30 -6.46 13.42
C HIS A 138 13.51 -6.71 14.33
N LEU A 139 13.32 -6.73 15.65
CA LEU A 139 14.40 -7.01 16.60
C LEU A 139 14.97 -8.41 16.38
N LYS A 140 14.13 -9.41 16.17
CA LYS A 140 14.56 -10.78 15.85
C LYS A 140 15.41 -10.82 14.58
N MET A 141 15.02 -10.12 13.55
CA MET A 141 15.75 -10.05 12.28
C MET A 141 17.12 -9.37 12.39
N THR A 142 17.33 -8.51 13.38
CA THR A 142 18.66 -7.92 13.63
C THR A 142 19.65 -8.89 14.29
N GLU A 143 19.13 -9.93 14.94
CA GLU A 143 19.94 -10.92 15.66
C GLU A 143 20.03 -12.26 14.90
N ASP A 144 19.16 -12.46 13.93
CA ASP A 144 18.99 -13.76 13.26
C ASP A 144 18.52 -13.59 11.80
N VAL A 145 18.19 -14.68 11.13
CA VAL A 145 17.71 -14.69 9.74
C VAL A 145 16.20 -14.56 9.69
N GLY A 146 15.70 -13.71 8.79
CA GLY A 146 14.28 -13.54 8.48
C GLY A 146 13.96 -13.83 7.02
N MET A 147 12.70 -14.12 6.74
CA MET A 147 12.17 -14.30 5.39
C MET A 147 11.01 -13.32 5.17
N ILE A 148 11.05 -12.59 4.07
CA ILE A 148 10.04 -11.60 3.71
C ILE A 148 9.45 -11.97 2.35
N ASN A 149 8.11 -11.98 2.25
CA ASN A 149 7.43 -12.14 0.98
C ASN A 149 7.41 -10.82 0.21
N VAL A 150 8.09 -10.77 -0.93
CA VAL A 150 8.17 -9.62 -1.82
C VAL A 150 7.48 -9.84 -3.17
N SER A 151 6.70 -10.91 -3.31
CA SER A 151 6.05 -11.32 -4.58
C SER A 151 5.07 -10.27 -5.15
N HIS A 152 4.72 -9.25 -4.39
CA HIS A 152 3.83 -8.17 -4.83
C HIS A 152 4.58 -6.96 -5.43
N PHE A 153 5.91 -7.01 -5.48
CA PHE A 153 6.71 -6.04 -6.22
C PHE A 153 6.87 -6.45 -7.67
N ALA A 154 7.00 -5.46 -8.56
CA ALA A 154 7.36 -5.71 -9.95
C ALA A 154 8.85 -6.07 -10.05
N GLU A 155 9.15 -7.06 -10.86
CA GLU A 155 10.51 -7.38 -11.28
C GLU A 155 10.77 -6.72 -12.62
N ILE A 156 11.87 -6.01 -12.74
CA ILE A 156 12.26 -5.28 -13.95
C ILE A 156 13.67 -5.72 -14.34
N ASP A 157 13.76 -6.45 -15.44
CA ASP A 157 15.03 -6.81 -16.04
C ASP A 157 15.54 -5.69 -16.95
N VAL A 158 16.73 -5.19 -16.67
CA VAL A 158 17.40 -4.23 -17.54
C VAL A 158 18.47 -4.96 -18.36
N VAL A 159 18.13 -5.22 -19.62
CA VAL A 159 19.00 -5.97 -20.55
C VAL A 159 19.77 -5.01 -21.44
N GLY A 160 21.09 -5.20 -21.59
CA GLY A 160 21.95 -4.39 -22.47
C GLY A 160 23.43 -4.53 -22.19
N ARG A 161 24.26 -3.96 -23.06
CA ARG A 161 25.72 -4.05 -22.94
C ARG A 161 26.32 -3.39 -21.68
N SER A 162 25.52 -2.64 -20.91
CA SER A 162 25.96 -1.95 -19.70
C SER A 162 25.38 -2.58 -18.42
N GLU A 163 24.77 -3.76 -18.50
CA GLU A 163 24.18 -4.48 -17.34
C GLU A 163 25.16 -4.63 -16.20
N GLU A 164 26.38 -5.07 -16.51
CA GLU A 164 27.44 -5.33 -15.53
C GLU A 164 27.89 -4.07 -14.76
N ARG A 165 27.59 -2.88 -15.24
CA ARG A 165 27.97 -1.61 -14.62
C ARG A 165 26.91 -1.05 -13.67
N ARG A 166 25.72 -1.67 -13.60
CA ARG A 166 24.58 -1.19 -12.79
C ARG A 166 24.32 -2.04 -11.56
N VAL A 167 25.05 -3.13 -11.41
CA VAL A 167 25.05 -4.00 -10.24
C VAL A 167 26.25 -3.64 -9.38
N GLY A 168 26.16 -2.51 -8.72
CA GLY A 168 27.21 -2.04 -7.82
C GLY A 168 26.62 -1.18 -6.72
#